data_878632a24e6c34eee87f0fa77b3ac217
#
_entry.id   878632a24e6c34eee87f0fa77b3ac217
#
_cell.length_a   1.000
_cell.length_b   1.000
_cell.length_c   1.000
_cell.angle_alpha   90.00
_cell.angle_beta   90.00
_cell.angle_gamma   90.00
#
_symmetry.space_group_name_H-M   'P 1'
#
loop_
_entity.id
_entity.type
_entity.pdbx_description
1 polymer ?
#
loop_
_entity_poly.entity_id
_entity_poly.type
_entity_poly.pdbx_seq_one_letter_code
_entity_poly.pdbx_strand_id
1 'polypeptide(L)'
;MVQVDVETRGGVVRIFNVHLQSLYFSEADYEAVEEGPSREEGLRLLGLLTQAYEARAAQVQELKRRMEESPYPVLVAGDFNDSPMSYAMRSLRKSRVSDTFSAGEFGWQGTHIGTLPGLRIDGVLADTVWQSRSHQTHDVELSDHRPVTVLLERK
;
A
#
# COMPACT_ATOMS: atom_id res chain seq x y z
N MET A 1 -5.48 6.63 -8.61
CA MET A 1 -5.52 7.42 -7.36
C MET A 1 -6.74 8.34 -7.38
N VAL A 2 -7.53 8.35 -6.31
CA VAL A 2 -8.65 9.27 -6.06
C VAL A 2 -8.28 10.17 -4.88
N GLN A 3 -8.62 11.46 -4.93
CA GLN A 3 -8.42 12.42 -3.86
C GLN A 3 -9.77 12.99 -3.43
N VAL A 4 -10.03 13.01 -2.12
CA VAL A 4 -11.27 13.53 -1.53
C VAL A 4 -10.94 14.37 -0.32
N ASP A 5 -11.60 15.51 -0.15
CA ASP A 5 -11.56 16.32 1.07
C ASP A 5 -12.82 16.05 1.87
N VAL A 6 -12.66 15.58 3.10
CA VAL A 6 -13.76 15.20 3.99
C VAL A 6 -13.83 16.18 5.14
N GLU A 7 -14.99 16.80 5.33
CA GLU A 7 -15.28 17.62 6.48
C GLU A 7 -15.57 16.74 7.70
N THR A 8 -14.87 17.00 8.79
CA THR A 8 -15.04 16.32 10.07
C THR A 8 -15.30 17.32 11.19
N ARG A 9 -15.69 16.86 12.36
CA ARG A 9 -15.79 17.73 13.57
C ARG A 9 -14.45 18.39 13.94
N GLY A 10 -13.33 17.80 13.55
CA GLY A 10 -11.97 18.29 13.80
C GLY A 10 -11.37 19.11 12.66
N GLY A 11 -12.15 19.49 11.63
CA GLY A 11 -11.71 20.18 10.41
C GLY A 11 -11.64 19.28 9.19
N VAL A 12 -11.11 19.81 8.10
CA VAL A 12 -11.00 19.09 6.84
C VAL A 12 -9.82 18.11 6.88
N VAL A 13 -10.03 16.94 6.32
CA VAL A 13 -9.01 15.89 6.14
C VAL A 13 -8.96 15.52 4.67
N ARG A 14 -7.77 15.48 4.07
CA ARG A 14 -7.57 15.02 2.70
C ARG A 14 -7.24 13.53 2.69
N ILE A 15 -8.04 12.77 1.95
CA ILE A 15 -7.89 11.33 1.81
C ILE A 15 -7.45 11.03 0.37
N PHE A 16 -6.36 10.30 0.23
CA PHE A 16 -5.94 9.69 -1.03
C PHE A 16 -6.26 8.20 -0.97
N ASN A 17 -7.14 7.73 -1.88
CA ASN A 17 -7.33 6.32 -2.14
C ASN A 17 -6.43 5.92 -3.30
N VAL A 18 -5.55 4.94 -3.06
CA VAL A 18 -4.53 4.51 -4.01
C VAL A 18 -4.75 3.05 -4.40
N HIS A 19 -4.44 2.75 -5.64
CA HIS A 19 -4.18 1.42 -6.15
C HIS A 19 -2.95 1.59 -7.04
N LEU A 20 -1.78 1.24 -6.52
CA LEU A 20 -0.53 1.41 -7.24
C LEU A 20 -0.33 0.25 -8.24
N GLN A 21 0.63 0.42 -9.14
CA GLN A 21 0.90 -0.53 -10.20
C GLN A 21 1.16 -1.95 -9.66
N SER A 22 0.37 -2.92 -10.10
CA SER A 22 0.61 -4.35 -9.84
C SER A 22 1.74 -4.92 -10.70
N LEU A 23 2.13 -6.16 -10.43
CA LEU A 23 3.18 -6.83 -11.20
C LEU A 23 2.74 -7.30 -12.59
N TYR A 24 1.43 -7.42 -12.84
CA TYR A 24 0.88 -8.00 -14.08
C TYR A 24 1.41 -9.40 -14.41
N PHE A 25 1.70 -10.20 -13.41
CA PHE A 25 2.01 -11.60 -13.62
C PHE A 25 0.74 -12.37 -13.99
N SER A 26 0.85 -13.18 -15.05
CA SER A 26 -0.15 -14.18 -15.39
C SER A 26 -0.01 -15.43 -14.49
N GLU A 27 -1.00 -16.32 -14.51
CA GLU A 27 -0.89 -17.61 -13.82
C GLU A 27 0.36 -18.38 -14.27
N ALA A 28 0.65 -18.42 -15.59
CA ALA A 28 1.84 -19.05 -16.11
C ALA A 28 3.16 -18.40 -15.61
N ASP A 29 3.15 -17.11 -15.27
CA ASP A 29 4.31 -16.43 -14.68
C ASP A 29 4.56 -16.90 -13.25
N TYR A 30 3.50 -17.08 -12.46
CA TYR A 30 3.61 -17.63 -11.12
C TYR A 30 4.06 -19.08 -11.14
N GLU A 31 3.50 -19.92 -12.02
CA GLU A 31 3.94 -21.31 -12.22
C GLU A 31 5.43 -21.38 -12.60
N ALA A 32 5.88 -20.55 -13.55
CA ALA A 32 7.28 -20.48 -13.93
C ALA A 32 8.20 -20.08 -12.76
N VAL A 33 7.74 -19.19 -11.86
CA VAL A 33 8.50 -18.81 -10.66
C VAL A 33 8.61 -19.98 -9.68
N GLU A 34 7.54 -20.77 -9.49
CA GLU A 34 7.52 -21.92 -8.58
C GLU A 34 8.36 -23.09 -9.10
N GLU A 35 8.31 -23.39 -10.41
CA GLU A 35 9.05 -24.49 -11.04
C GLU A 35 10.53 -24.17 -11.29
N GLY A 36 10.91 -22.92 -11.22
CA GLY A 36 12.24 -22.42 -11.54
C GLY A 36 12.34 -22.02 -13.02
N PRO A 37 12.25 -20.72 -13.30
CA PRO A 37 12.14 -20.21 -14.65
C PRO A 37 13.40 -20.52 -15.48
N SER A 38 13.22 -20.82 -16.75
CA SER A 38 14.29 -20.83 -17.73
C SER A 38 14.96 -19.45 -17.78
N ARG A 39 16.14 -19.36 -18.40
CA ARG A 39 16.84 -18.08 -18.56
C ARG A 39 16.01 -17.03 -19.30
N GLU A 40 15.27 -17.44 -20.32
CA GLU A 40 14.45 -16.54 -21.14
C GLU A 40 13.24 -16.04 -20.35
N GLU A 41 12.53 -16.92 -19.65
CA GLU A 41 11.42 -16.57 -18.75
C GLU A 41 11.89 -15.66 -17.62
N GLY A 42 13.04 -15.96 -17.02
CA GLY A 42 13.62 -15.13 -15.97
C GLY A 42 13.94 -13.71 -16.43
N LEU A 43 14.47 -13.53 -17.64
CA LEU A 43 14.70 -12.20 -18.21
C LEU A 43 13.40 -11.46 -18.50
N ARG A 44 12.36 -12.15 -18.99
CA ARG A 44 11.04 -11.59 -19.22
C ARG A 44 10.40 -11.15 -17.91
N LEU A 45 10.40 -12.00 -16.89
CA LEU A 45 9.86 -11.70 -15.55
C LEU A 45 10.58 -10.52 -14.92
N LEU A 46 11.90 -10.44 -15.03
CA LEU A 46 12.68 -9.29 -14.56
C LEU A 46 12.28 -8.00 -15.28
N GLY A 47 11.97 -8.08 -16.58
CA GLY A 47 11.44 -6.94 -17.33
C GLY A 47 10.09 -6.45 -16.80
N LEU A 48 9.16 -7.35 -16.51
CA LEU A 48 7.86 -7.03 -15.90
C LEU A 48 8.01 -6.40 -14.52
N LEU A 49 8.88 -6.97 -13.68
CA LEU A 49 9.21 -6.42 -12.36
C LEU A 49 9.76 -4.99 -12.47
N THR A 50 10.72 -4.78 -13.37
CA THR A 50 11.33 -3.46 -13.57
C THR A 50 10.29 -2.43 -13.99
N GLN A 51 9.43 -2.74 -14.95
CA GLN A 51 8.35 -1.86 -15.39
C GLN A 51 7.38 -1.51 -14.26
N ALA A 52 6.98 -2.51 -13.46
CA ALA A 52 6.08 -2.28 -12.34
C ALA A 52 6.72 -1.38 -11.26
N TYR A 53 8.00 -1.60 -10.94
CA TYR A 53 8.72 -0.77 -9.97
C TYR A 53 8.92 0.67 -10.45
N GLU A 54 9.25 0.88 -11.72
CA GLU A 54 9.37 2.22 -12.32
C GLU A 54 8.03 2.97 -12.30
N ALA A 55 6.94 2.29 -12.70
CA ALA A 55 5.61 2.87 -12.67
C ALA A 55 5.18 3.24 -11.23
N ARG A 56 5.39 2.34 -10.25
CA ARG A 56 5.12 2.63 -8.84
C ARG A 56 5.96 3.79 -8.33
N ALA A 57 7.24 3.85 -8.66
CA ALA A 57 8.11 4.95 -8.26
C ALA A 57 7.57 6.31 -8.75
N ALA A 58 7.13 6.39 -10.01
CA ALA A 58 6.52 7.59 -10.56
C ALA A 58 5.20 7.96 -9.84
N GLN A 59 4.33 6.97 -9.60
CA GLN A 59 3.07 7.15 -8.87
C GLN A 59 3.31 7.65 -7.43
N VAL A 60 4.32 7.10 -6.75
CA VAL A 60 4.71 7.51 -5.40
C VAL A 60 5.24 8.94 -5.37
N GLN A 61 6.04 9.35 -6.35
CA GLN A 61 6.53 10.74 -6.44
C GLN A 61 5.36 11.73 -6.62
N GLU A 62 4.40 11.41 -7.49
CA GLU A 62 3.21 12.24 -7.69
C GLU A 62 2.34 12.29 -6.42
N LEU A 63 2.13 11.17 -5.74
CA LEU A 63 1.41 11.12 -4.47
C LEU A 63 2.11 12.00 -3.41
N LYS A 64 3.42 11.90 -3.28
CA LYS A 64 4.20 12.73 -2.34
C LYS A 64 4.03 14.21 -2.62
N ARG A 65 4.15 14.63 -3.89
CA ARG A 65 3.96 16.01 -4.29
C ARG A 65 2.57 16.51 -3.86
N ARG A 66 1.51 15.76 -4.14
CA ARG A 66 0.14 16.11 -3.74
C ARG A 66 -0.06 16.15 -2.23
N MET A 67 0.57 15.25 -1.50
CA MET A 67 0.54 15.26 -0.03
C MET A 67 1.23 16.52 0.53
N GLU A 68 2.39 16.89 -0.02
CA GLU A 68 3.15 18.08 0.40
C GLU A 68 2.39 19.39 0.11
N GLU A 69 1.69 19.45 -1.02
CA GLU A 69 0.83 20.59 -1.41
C GLU A 69 -0.49 20.66 -0.64
N SER A 70 -0.82 19.64 0.15
CA SER A 70 -2.09 19.62 0.89
C SER A 70 -2.07 20.60 2.06
N PRO A 71 -3.03 21.56 2.13
CA PRO A 71 -3.22 22.42 3.28
C PRO A 71 -3.87 21.69 4.49
N TYR A 72 -4.32 20.46 4.28
CA TYR A 72 -5.03 19.67 5.28
C TYR A 72 -4.19 18.49 5.76
N PRO A 73 -4.46 17.94 6.96
CA PRO A 73 -3.96 16.64 7.35
C PRO A 73 -4.32 15.57 6.32
N VAL A 74 -3.40 14.64 6.09
CA VAL A 74 -3.49 13.66 4.99
C VAL A 74 -3.68 12.26 5.56
N LEU A 75 -4.53 11.48 4.89
CA LEU A 75 -4.62 10.02 5.00
C LEU A 75 -4.38 9.42 3.60
N VAL A 76 -3.63 8.34 3.54
CA VAL A 76 -3.46 7.55 2.31
C VAL A 76 -3.89 6.12 2.61
N ALA A 77 -4.88 5.62 1.90
CA ALA A 77 -5.42 4.27 2.10
C ALA A 77 -5.55 3.54 0.76
N GLY A 78 -5.40 2.23 0.77
CA GLY A 78 -5.64 1.40 -0.41
C GLY A 78 -4.58 0.33 -0.60
N ASP A 79 -4.53 -0.18 -1.84
CA ASP A 79 -3.57 -1.17 -2.29
C ASP A 79 -2.32 -0.50 -2.85
N PHE A 80 -1.21 -0.68 -2.15
CA PHE A 80 0.09 -0.18 -2.57
C PHE A 80 0.81 -1.13 -3.53
N ASN A 81 0.32 -2.36 -3.71
CA ASN A 81 0.92 -3.42 -4.53
C ASN A 81 2.41 -3.65 -4.23
N ASP A 82 2.81 -3.36 -2.99
CA ASP A 82 4.21 -3.46 -2.58
C ASP A 82 4.34 -3.78 -1.08
N SER A 83 5.45 -4.40 -0.73
CA SER A 83 5.69 -4.75 0.67
C SER A 83 5.99 -3.51 1.52
N PRO A 84 5.69 -3.54 2.85
CA PRO A 84 6.02 -2.44 3.75
C PRO A 84 7.50 -2.08 3.79
N MET A 85 8.37 -3.01 3.37
CA MET A 85 9.83 -2.83 3.36
C MET A 85 10.34 -2.27 2.04
N SER A 86 9.50 -2.09 1.04
CA SER A 86 9.87 -1.62 -0.28
C SER A 86 10.41 -0.18 -0.28
N TYR A 87 11.08 0.19 -1.36
CA TYR A 87 11.50 1.57 -1.58
C TYR A 87 10.30 2.53 -1.64
N ALA A 88 9.23 2.15 -2.33
CA ALA A 88 8.01 2.94 -2.47
C ALA A 88 7.41 3.28 -1.09
N MET A 89 7.16 2.27 -0.25
CA MET A 89 6.60 2.44 1.09
C MET A 89 7.53 3.21 2.02
N ARG A 90 8.84 2.95 1.97
CA ARG A 90 9.82 3.73 2.73
C ARG A 90 9.89 5.19 2.30
N SER A 91 9.75 5.46 1.00
CA SER A 91 9.73 6.81 0.45
C SER A 91 8.52 7.60 0.95
N LEU A 92 7.32 6.99 0.98
CA LEU A 92 6.11 7.61 1.53
C LEU A 92 6.25 7.91 3.04
N ARG A 93 6.72 6.95 3.83
CA ARG A 93 6.91 7.12 5.28
C ARG A 93 8.00 8.15 5.67
N LYS A 94 8.92 8.45 4.76
CA LYS A 94 9.91 9.54 4.97
C LYS A 94 9.34 10.94 4.74
N SER A 95 8.09 11.06 4.26
CA SER A 95 7.39 12.33 4.11
C SER A 95 6.64 12.70 5.40
N ARG A 96 5.41 13.17 5.30
CA ARG A 96 4.59 13.61 6.44
C ARG A 96 3.68 12.52 7.04
N VAL A 97 3.73 11.28 6.54
CA VAL A 97 2.85 10.20 6.97
C VAL A 97 3.62 9.03 7.59
N SER A 98 2.97 8.30 8.48
CA SER A 98 3.46 7.06 9.09
C SER A 98 2.50 5.91 8.85
N ASP A 99 3.02 4.70 8.85
CA ASP A 99 2.21 3.47 8.72
C ASP A 99 1.44 3.24 10.02
N THR A 100 0.12 3.06 9.91
CA THR A 100 -0.74 2.85 11.06
C THR A 100 -0.59 1.45 11.66
N PHE A 101 -0.08 0.49 10.91
CA PHE A 101 0.15 -0.88 11.37
C PHE A 101 1.16 -0.96 12.53
N SER A 102 2.18 -0.10 12.54
CA SER A 102 3.26 -0.13 13.53
C SER A 102 2.83 0.20 14.96
N ALA A 103 1.61 0.70 15.16
CA ALA A 103 1.15 1.23 16.45
C ALA A 103 0.31 0.27 17.30
N GLY A 104 -0.13 -0.87 16.79
CA GLY A 104 -1.12 -1.67 17.51
C GLY A 104 -1.16 -3.17 17.26
N GLU A 105 -0.45 -3.70 16.29
CA GLU A 105 -0.53 -5.12 15.98
C GLU A 105 0.82 -5.82 16.01
N PHE A 106 0.86 -6.93 16.74
CA PHE A 106 1.96 -7.87 16.70
C PHE A 106 1.65 -8.96 15.67
N GLY A 107 2.58 -9.19 14.74
CA GLY A 107 2.52 -10.33 13.84
C GLY A 107 2.48 -9.97 12.35
N TRP A 108 2.52 -11.01 11.55
CA TRP A 108 2.44 -10.95 10.09
C TRP A 108 0.97 -11.07 9.69
N GLN A 109 0.34 -9.96 9.34
CA GLN A 109 -1.03 -9.96 8.85
C GLN A 109 -1.05 -9.62 7.36
N GLY A 110 -1.01 -10.67 6.53
CA GLY A 110 -1.15 -10.52 5.09
C GLY A 110 -2.55 -10.04 4.71
N THR A 111 -2.61 -9.04 3.85
CA THR A 111 -3.88 -8.55 3.29
C THR A 111 -4.23 -9.26 1.99
N HIS A 112 -3.26 -9.80 1.26
CA HIS A 112 -3.48 -10.53 0.01
C HIS A 112 -3.63 -12.04 0.27
N ILE A 113 -4.67 -12.66 -0.33
CA ILE A 113 -5.03 -14.07 -0.18
C ILE A 113 -4.62 -14.90 -1.40
N GLY A 114 -4.25 -14.24 -2.52
CA GLY A 114 -3.97 -14.88 -3.81
C GLY A 114 -2.71 -15.76 -3.84
N THR A 115 -2.11 -15.92 -5.01
CA THR A 115 -1.01 -16.85 -5.31
C THR A 115 0.22 -16.68 -4.41
N LEU A 116 0.46 -15.49 -3.89
CA LEU A 116 1.50 -15.22 -2.88
C LEU A 116 0.83 -14.81 -1.56
N PRO A 117 0.32 -15.78 -0.77
CA PRO A 117 -0.40 -15.49 0.45
C PRO A 117 0.50 -14.87 1.52
N GLY A 118 -0.11 -14.04 2.37
CA GLY A 118 0.57 -13.43 3.49
C GLY A 118 1.29 -12.12 3.18
N LEU A 119 1.19 -11.59 1.96
CA LEU A 119 1.71 -10.26 1.66
C LEU A 119 0.77 -9.18 2.21
N ARG A 120 1.32 -8.24 2.96
CA ARG A 120 0.61 -7.03 3.36
C ARG A 120 0.87 -5.95 2.33
N ILE A 121 -0.04 -5.80 1.39
CA ILE A 121 0.04 -4.82 0.30
C ILE A 121 -1.01 -3.72 0.42
N ASP A 122 -2.01 -3.92 1.28
CA ASP A 122 -3.00 -2.92 1.64
C ASP A 122 -2.65 -2.27 2.98
N GLY A 123 -3.07 -1.03 3.16
CA GLY A 123 -2.83 -0.34 4.43
C GLY A 123 -3.33 1.09 4.45
N VAL A 124 -3.08 1.71 5.60
CA VAL A 124 -3.37 3.13 5.84
C VAL A 124 -2.11 3.82 6.33
N LEU A 125 -1.72 4.90 5.65
CA LEU A 125 -0.71 5.83 6.12
C LEU A 125 -1.40 7.09 6.62
N ALA A 126 -1.03 7.57 7.78
CA ALA A 126 -1.65 8.72 8.42
C ALA A 126 -0.62 9.83 8.68
N ASP A 127 -1.03 11.08 8.49
CA ASP A 127 -0.26 12.26 8.87
C ASP A 127 0.11 12.21 10.36
N THR A 128 1.22 12.82 10.72
CA THR A 128 1.78 12.83 12.08
C THR A 128 0.87 13.49 13.12
N VAL A 129 -0.16 14.24 12.70
CA VAL A 129 -1.20 14.79 13.58
C VAL A 129 -2.14 13.70 14.12
N TRP A 130 -2.11 12.50 13.54
CA TRP A 130 -2.91 11.36 13.97
C TRP A 130 -2.10 10.38 14.80
N GLN A 131 -2.76 9.75 15.75
CA GLN A 131 -2.28 8.58 16.46
C GLN A 131 -3.16 7.39 16.10
N SER A 132 -2.56 6.30 15.62
CA SER A 132 -3.28 5.04 15.45
C SER A 132 -3.55 4.43 16.82
N ARG A 133 -4.83 4.16 17.11
CA ARG A 133 -5.31 3.48 18.34
C ARG A 133 -5.51 2.00 18.11
N SER A 134 -5.92 1.63 16.90
CA SER A 134 -5.97 0.25 16.46
C SER A 134 -5.81 0.18 14.95
N HIS A 135 -5.25 -0.92 14.49
CA HIS A 135 -5.19 -1.32 13.10
C HIS A 135 -5.56 -2.79 13.06
N GLN A 136 -6.49 -3.19 12.22
CA GLN A 136 -6.97 -4.57 12.17
C GLN A 136 -7.16 -5.02 10.73
N THR A 137 -6.50 -6.11 10.37
CA THR A 137 -6.79 -6.88 9.16
C THR A 137 -7.81 -7.94 9.53
N HIS A 138 -8.97 -7.94 8.86
CA HIS A 138 -10.06 -8.88 9.16
C HIS A 138 -9.86 -10.17 8.39
N ASP A 139 -9.98 -11.30 9.08
CA ASP A 139 -9.92 -12.64 8.47
C ASP A 139 -11.28 -12.99 7.84
N VAL A 140 -11.60 -12.27 6.76
CA VAL A 140 -12.83 -12.42 5.98
C VAL A 140 -12.47 -12.51 4.51
N GLU A 141 -12.89 -13.58 3.85
CA GLU A 141 -12.61 -13.86 2.45
C GLU A 141 -13.80 -13.44 1.57
N LEU A 142 -13.90 -12.13 1.27
CA LEU A 142 -14.89 -11.57 0.35
C LEU A 142 -14.31 -11.27 -1.05
N SER A 143 -13.00 -11.26 -1.15
CA SER A 143 -12.21 -11.11 -2.37
C SER A 143 -10.83 -11.74 -2.15
N ASP A 144 -9.91 -11.55 -3.05
CA ASP A 144 -8.49 -11.87 -2.92
C ASP A 144 -7.72 -10.91 -1.97
N HIS A 145 -8.42 -9.92 -1.38
CA HIS A 145 -7.89 -9.04 -0.36
C HIS A 145 -8.74 -9.05 0.92
N ARG A 146 -8.08 -9.01 2.07
CA ARG A 146 -8.71 -8.86 3.39
C ARG A 146 -9.00 -7.40 3.71
N PRO A 147 -10.18 -7.08 4.26
CA PRO A 147 -10.49 -5.73 4.71
C PRO A 147 -9.56 -5.27 5.84
N VAL A 148 -9.18 -4.00 5.80
CA VAL A 148 -8.39 -3.34 6.84
C VAL A 148 -9.21 -2.21 7.45
N THR A 149 -9.25 -2.15 8.80
CA THR A 149 -9.83 -1.03 9.53
C THR A 149 -8.81 -0.39 10.46
N VAL A 150 -8.89 0.93 10.58
CA VAL A 150 -7.99 1.71 11.44
C VAL A 150 -8.79 2.70 12.26
N LEU A 151 -8.52 2.76 13.57
CA LEU A 151 -9.03 3.81 14.43
C LEU A 151 -7.93 4.86 14.66
N LEU A 152 -8.19 6.08 14.24
CA LEU A 152 -7.30 7.21 14.37
C LEU A 152 -7.84 8.22 15.38
N GLU A 153 -6.97 8.73 16.23
CA GLU A 153 -7.26 9.84 17.13
C GLU A 153 -6.35 11.02 16.80
N ARG A 154 -6.90 12.22 16.79
CA ARG A 154 -6.12 13.44 16.60
C ARG A 154 -5.36 13.76 17.89
N LYS A 155 -4.06 14.05 17.79
CA LYS A 155 -3.20 14.49 18.87
C LYS A 155 -3.56 15.89 19.34
#